data_296d5bc56b3163599b55bf73a8d49939
#
_entry.id   296d5bc56b3163599b55bf73a8d49939
#
_cell.length_a   1.000
_cell.length_b   1.000
_cell.length_c   1.000
_cell.angle_alpha   90.00
_cell.angle_beta   90.00
_cell.angle_gamma   90.00
#
_symmetry.space_group_name_H-M   'P 1'
#
loop_
_entity.id
_entity.type
_entity.pdbx_description
1 polymer ?
#
loop_
_entity_poly.entity_id
_entity_poly.type
_entity_poly.pdbx_seq_one_letter_code
_entity_poly.pdbx_strand_id
1 'polypeptide(L)'
;MRKLATAIDAKGKAFAANAKVNRGLVAELRKRAGEAALGGPEESRKRHVARGKLLPRDRVMRLIDPGSPFLEVGGLAANGLYNDEAPGAGVITGIGRVSGREAMIVANDATVKGGAYFPITVKKHLRAQEIAMQNRLPCIYLVDSGGANLPHQAEVFPDRDHFGRIFFNQAQMSAEGLAQIACVMGSCTAGGAYVPAMSDESIIVRKQGTIFLGGPPLVQAATGEIVSAEDPVSYTHLTLPTKRIV
;
A
#
# COMPACT_ATOMS: atom_id res chain seq x y z
N MET A 1 -31.93 -21.52 24.86
CA MET A 1 -31.79 -20.76 23.61
C MET A 1 -32.78 -21.31 22.59
N ARG A 2 -33.65 -20.47 21.99
CA ARG A 2 -34.64 -20.87 20.99
C ARG A 2 -33.87 -21.04 19.63
N LYS A 3 -33.84 -22.24 19.08
CA LYS A 3 -33.24 -22.48 17.76
C LYS A 3 -34.13 -21.85 16.69
N LEU A 4 -33.53 -21.05 15.79
CA LEU A 4 -34.24 -20.57 14.61
C LEU A 4 -34.50 -21.75 13.68
N ALA A 5 -35.77 -21.96 13.33
CA ALA A 5 -36.13 -22.97 12.32
C ALA A 5 -35.85 -22.43 10.91
N THR A 6 -35.31 -23.27 10.04
CA THR A 6 -35.14 -22.91 8.61
C THR A 6 -36.27 -23.50 7.79
N ALA A 7 -36.79 -22.73 6.83
CA ALA A 7 -37.75 -23.19 5.85
C ALA A 7 -37.08 -23.58 4.52
N ILE A 8 -35.74 -23.65 4.48
CA ILE A 8 -34.98 -23.97 3.26
C ILE A 8 -35.07 -25.45 2.97
N ASP A 9 -35.58 -25.81 1.80
CA ASP A 9 -35.47 -27.15 1.23
C ASP A 9 -34.17 -27.30 0.45
N ALA A 10 -33.12 -27.82 1.12
CA ALA A 10 -31.80 -28.01 0.52
C ALA A 10 -31.77 -29.06 -0.63
N LYS A 11 -32.82 -29.86 -0.80
CA LYS A 11 -32.96 -30.85 -1.89
C LYS A 11 -33.82 -30.32 -3.02
N GLY A 12 -34.48 -29.18 -2.85
CA GLY A 12 -35.36 -28.57 -3.83
C GLY A 12 -34.63 -28.03 -5.06
N LYS A 13 -35.31 -28.00 -6.20
CA LYS A 13 -34.78 -27.48 -7.48
C LYS A 13 -34.36 -26.02 -7.36
N ALA A 14 -35.12 -25.21 -6.63
CA ALA A 14 -34.79 -23.79 -6.43
C ALA A 14 -33.49 -23.61 -5.66
N PHE A 15 -33.25 -24.41 -4.60
CA PHE A 15 -31.98 -24.40 -3.87
C PHE A 15 -30.82 -24.79 -4.78
N ALA A 16 -30.96 -25.84 -5.58
CA ALA A 16 -29.91 -26.29 -6.49
C ALA A 16 -29.56 -25.23 -7.54
N ALA A 17 -30.57 -24.53 -8.10
CA ALA A 17 -30.36 -23.44 -9.04
C ALA A 17 -29.62 -22.25 -8.38
N ASN A 18 -30.09 -21.80 -7.22
CA ASN A 18 -29.46 -20.72 -6.46
C ASN A 18 -28.03 -21.06 -6.03
N ALA A 19 -27.80 -22.30 -5.58
CA ALA A 19 -26.46 -22.77 -5.21
C ALA A 19 -25.50 -22.78 -6.40
N LYS A 20 -25.96 -23.14 -7.62
CA LYS A 20 -25.16 -23.08 -8.84
C LYS A 20 -24.75 -21.65 -9.17
N VAL A 21 -25.68 -20.69 -9.12
CA VAL A 21 -25.40 -19.28 -9.36
C VAL A 21 -24.41 -18.74 -8.34
N ASN A 22 -24.65 -18.95 -7.03
CA ASN A 22 -23.76 -18.47 -5.99
C ASN A 22 -22.35 -19.08 -6.09
N ARG A 23 -22.22 -20.37 -6.41
CA ARG A 23 -20.90 -20.97 -6.65
C ARG A 23 -20.17 -20.32 -7.81
N GLY A 24 -20.90 -19.97 -8.89
CA GLY A 24 -20.32 -19.21 -10.02
C GLY A 24 -19.80 -17.84 -9.59
N LEU A 25 -20.59 -17.08 -8.83
CA LEU A 25 -20.16 -15.77 -8.30
C LEU A 25 -18.94 -15.87 -7.37
N VAL A 26 -18.91 -16.88 -6.51
CA VAL A 26 -17.77 -17.11 -5.61
C VAL A 26 -16.51 -17.51 -6.40
N ALA A 27 -16.68 -18.35 -7.45
CA ALA A 27 -15.56 -18.73 -8.31
C ALA A 27 -14.98 -17.52 -9.05
N GLU A 28 -15.83 -16.65 -9.59
CA GLU A 28 -15.42 -15.42 -10.25
C GLU A 28 -14.73 -14.46 -9.28
N LEU A 29 -15.29 -14.26 -8.09
CA LEU A 29 -14.67 -13.44 -7.04
C LEU A 29 -13.26 -13.94 -6.68
N ARG A 30 -13.11 -15.25 -6.46
CA ARG A 30 -11.81 -15.87 -6.14
C ARG A 30 -10.81 -15.72 -7.26
N LYS A 31 -11.24 -15.85 -8.51
CA LYS A 31 -10.41 -15.65 -9.69
C LYS A 31 -9.87 -14.21 -9.72
N ARG A 32 -10.75 -13.22 -9.67
CA ARG A 32 -10.34 -11.79 -9.68
C ARG A 32 -9.46 -11.42 -8.50
N ALA A 33 -9.77 -11.92 -7.30
CA ALA A 33 -8.94 -11.71 -6.13
C ALA A 33 -7.55 -12.33 -6.29
N GLY A 34 -7.46 -13.52 -6.88
CA GLY A 34 -6.19 -14.17 -7.18
C GLY A 34 -5.36 -13.39 -8.20
N GLU A 35 -5.99 -12.89 -9.27
CA GLU A 35 -5.35 -12.06 -10.29
C GLU A 35 -4.83 -10.74 -9.70
N ALA A 36 -5.67 -10.03 -8.93
CA ALA A 36 -5.27 -8.79 -8.26
C ALA A 36 -4.14 -9.03 -7.23
N ALA A 37 -4.12 -10.17 -6.57
CA ALA A 37 -3.11 -10.55 -5.61
C ALA A 37 -1.71 -10.75 -6.23
N LEU A 38 -1.62 -10.98 -7.53
CA LEU A 38 -0.32 -11.07 -8.22
C LEU A 38 0.40 -9.71 -8.28
N GLY A 39 -0.33 -8.61 -8.18
CA GLY A 39 0.23 -7.26 -8.33
C GLY A 39 0.49 -6.90 -9.79
N GLY A 40 1.59 -6.20 -10.05
CA GLY A 40 1.94 -5.72 -11.37
C GLY A 40 2.30 -6.82 -12.37
N PRO A 41 2.55 -6.45 -13.64
CA PRO A 41 2.91 -7.37 -14.71
C PRO A 41 4.10 -8.27 -14.34
N GLU A 42 4.13 -9.47 -14.91
CA GLU A 42 5.17 -10.48 -14.62
C GLU A 42 6.59 -9.93 -14.79
N GLU A 43 6.84 -9.17 -15.86
CA GLU A 43 8.14 -8.56 -16.12
C GLU A 43 8.54 -7.54 -15.03
N SER A 44 7.58 -6.78 -14.49
CA SER A 44 7.83 -5.86 -13.39
C SER A 44 8.15 -6.61 -12.11
N ARG A 45 7.46 -7.71 -11.83
CA ARG A 45 7.73 -8.58 -10.67
C ARG A 45 9.10 -9.24 -10.77
N LYS A 46 9.46 -9.78 -11.96
CA LYS A 46 10.79 -10.35 -12.20
C LYS A 46 11.90 -9.33 -11.97
N ARG A 47 11.76 -8.12 -12.53
CA ARG A 47 12.75 -7.02 -12.31
C ARG A 47 12.84 -6.60 -10.84
N HIS A 48 11.72 -6.62 -10.12
CA HIS A 48 11.68 -6.29 -8.69
C HIS A 48 12.48 -7.31 -7.86
N VAL A 49 12.24 -8.61 -8.09
CA VAL A 49 12.94 -9.71 -7.41
C VAL A 49 14.43 -9.74 -7.80
N ALA A 50 14.76 -9.51 -9.07
CA ALA A 50 16.16 -9.48 -9.54
C ALA A 50 17.01 -8.38 -8.86
N ARG A 51 16.37 -7.33 -8.31
CA ARG A 51 17.01 -6.30 -7.48
C ARG A 51 17.16 -6.71 -6.01
N GLY A 52 16.91 -7.95 -5.66
CA GLY A 52 16.98 -8.47 -4.28
C GLY A 52 15.82 -8.03 -3.39
N LYS A 53 14.73 -7.51 -3.96
CA LYS A 53 13.56 -7.06 -3.21
C LYS A 53 12.51 -8.17 -3.07
N LEU A 54 11.90 -8.26 -1.90
CA LEU A 54 10.72 -9.10 -1.69
C LEU A 54 9.50 -8.47 -2.36
N LEU A 55 8.62 -9.29 -2.92
CA LEU A 55 7.31 -8.83 -3.39
C LEU A 55 6.49 -8.25 -2.22
N PRO A 56 5.60 -7.27 -2.47
CA PRO A 56 4.87 -6.60 -1.38
C PRO A 56 4.10 -7.54 -0.46
N ARG A 57 3.44 -8.56 -1.02
CA ARG A 57 2.73 -9.56 -0.20
C ARG A 57 3.68 -10.37 0.67
N ASP A 58 4.85 -10.72 0.16
CA ASP A 58 5.86 -11.44 0.94
C ASP A 58 6.40 -10.57 2.09
N ARG A 59 6.52 -9.25 1.85
CA ARG A 59 6.88 -8.29 2.91
C ARG A 59 5.84 -8.28 4.03
N VAL A 60 4.55 -8.21 3.68
CA VAL A 60 3.45 -8.27 4.66
C VAL A 60 3.44 -9.59 5.42
N MET A 61 3.54 -10.72 4.71
CA MET A 61 3.51 -12.05 5.33
C MET A 61 4.71 -12.32 6.24
N ARG A 62 5.85 -11.67 5.99
CA ARG A 62 7.03 -11.77 6.87
C ARG A 62 6.99 -10.78 8.03
N LEU A 63 6.18 -9.72 7.94
CA LEU A 63 6.01 -8.74 9.01
C LEU A 63 5.05 -9.24 10.09
N ILE A 64 3.96 -9.90 9.69
CA ILE A 64 2.96 -10.39 10.63
C ILE A 64 3.47 -11.60 11.40
N ASP A 65 2.95 -11.77 12.60
CA ASP A 65 3.30 -12.91 13.46
C ASP A 65 3.00 -14.24 12.76
N PRO A 66 3.89 -15.24 12.83
CA PRO A 66 3.70 -16.53 12.19
C PRO A 66 2.36 -17.18 12.58
N GLY A 67 1.59 -17.60 11.56
CA GLY A 67 0.28 -18.22 11.76
C GLY A 67 -0.85 -17.26 12.12
N SER A 68 -0.59 -15.97 12.24
CA SER A 68 -1.66 -14.99 12.43
C SER A 68 -2.40 -14.67 11.12
N PRO A 69 -3.71 -14.40 11.15
CA PRO A 69 -4.44 -14.01 9.95
C PRO A 69 -4.07 -12.59 9.51
N PHE A 70 -4.21 -12.32 8.20
CA PHE A 70 -4.18 -10.98 7.63
C PHE A 70 -5.56 -10.65 7.07
N LEU A 71 -6.23 -9.64 7.63
CA LEU A 71 -7.50 -9.15 7.15
C LEU A 71 -7.26 -8.06 6.10
N GLU A 72 -7.18 -8.46 4.83
CA GLU A 72 -6.97 -7.51 3.73
C GLU A 72 -8.21 -6.64 3.49
N VAL A 73 -7.99 -5.34 3.32
CA VAL A 73 -9.02 -4.34 3.00
C VAL A 73 -8.87 -3.90 1.55
N GLY A 74 -9.96 -3.99 0.78
CA GLY A 74 -10.00 -3.48 -0.58
C GLY A 74 -9.08 -4.20 -1.57
N GLY A 75 -8.91 -5.53 -1.46
CA GLY A 75 -8.06 -6.31 -2.36
C GLY A 75 -8.41 -6.21 -3.84
N LEU A 76 -9.69 -5.89 -4.16
CA LEU A 76 -10.17 -5.66 -5.53
C LEU A 76 -10.31 -4.17 -5.90
N ALA A 77 -9.74 -3.27 -5.11
CA ALA A 77 -9.76 -1.85 -5.49
C ALA A 77 -9.09 -1.66 -6.86
N ALA A 78 -9.66 -0.75 -7.65
CA ALA A 78 -9.32 -0.49 -9.06
C ALA A 78 -9.66 -1.59 -10.07
N ASN A 79 -10.37 -2.66 -9.69
CA ASN A 79 -10.85 -3.64 -10.67
C ASN A 79 -11.77 -2.96 -11.71
N GLY A 80 -11.43 -3.08 -12.99
CA GLY A 80 -12.13 -2.41 -14.10
C GLY A 80 -11.85 -0.90 -14.23
N LEU A 81 -10.89 -0.36 -13.49
CA LEU A 81 -10.44 1.03 -13.63
C LEU A 81 -9.03 1.08 -14.23
N TYR A 82 -8.71 2.20 -14.91
CA TYR A 82 -7.37 2.45 -15.50
C TYR A 82 -6.90 1.32 -16.42
N ASN A 83 -7.83 0.73 -17.21
CA ASN A 83 -7.55 -0.44 -18.07
C ASN A 83 -6.90 -1.61 -17.32
N ASP A 84 -7.28 -1.82 -16.05
CA ASP A 84 -6.73 -2.81 -15.12
C ASP A 84 -5.19 -2.70 -14.89
N GLU A 85 -4.61 -1.53 -15.15
CA GLU A 85 -3.18 -1.28 -14.93
C GLU A 85 -2.77 -1.09 -13.46
N ALA A 86 -3.74 -0.97 -12.55
CA ALA A 86 -3.51 -0.73 -11.12
C ALA A 86 -4.18 -1.81 -10.23
N PRO A 87 -3.84 -3.10 -10.38
CA PRO A 87 -4.46 -4.16 -9.59
C PRO A 87 -4.29 -3.90 -8.08
N GLY A 88 -5.36 -4.14 -7.32
CA GLY A 88 -5.38 -3.84 -5.90
C GLY A 88 -5.10 -2.37 -5.56
N ALA A 89 -5.28 -1.45 -6.53
CA ALA A 89 -4.93 -0.04 -6.43
C ALA A 89 -3.43 0.23 -6.18
N GLY A 90 -2.52 -0.69 -6.53
CA GLY A 90 -1.08 -0.55 -6.32
C GLY A 90 -0.64 -0.45 -4.86
N VAL A 91 -1.51 -0.81 -3.91
CA VAL A 91 -1.21 -0.80 -2.48
C VAL A 91 -1.96 -1.93 -1.75
N ILE A 92 -1.29 -2.64 -0.87
CA ILE A 92 -1.90 -3.63 0.01
C ILE A 92 -2.22 -2.94 1.33
N THR A 93 -3.46 -3.06 1.78
CA THR A 93 -3.90 -2.55 3.08
C THR A 93 -4.63 -3.63 3.85
N GLY A 94 -4.43 -3.69 5.15
CA GLY A 94 -5.13 -4.67 5.99
C GLY A 94 -4.65 -4.66 7.42
N ILE A 95 -5.34 -5.42 8.26
CA ILE A 95 -5.02 -5.58 9.67
C ILE A 95 -4.28 -6.90 9.84
N GLY A 96 -3.12 -6.85 10.47
CA GLY A 96 -2.32 -8.03 10.84
C GLY A 96 -1.76 -7.86 12.24
N ARG A 97 -1.42 -8.99 12.88
CA ARG A 97 -0.77 -8.95 14.19
C ARG A 97 0.74 -8.90 14.02
N VAL A 98 1.38 -7.91 14.65
CA VAL A 98 2.82 -7.70 14.62
C VAL A 98 3.32 -7.59 16.06
N SER A 99 4.22 -8.50 16.45
CA SER A 99 4.74 -8.58 17.83
C SER A 99 3.62 -8.62 18.89
N GLY A 100 2.59 -9.43 18.63
CA GLY A 100 1.45 -9.63 19.53
C GLY A 100 0.37 -8.53 19.51
N ARG A 101 0.55 -7.45 18.72
CA ARG A 101 -0.39 -6.33 18.61
C ARG A 101 -0.99 -6.22 17.23
N GLU A 102 -2.28 -5.92 17.14
CA GLU A 102 -2.92 -5.62 15.88
C GLU A 102 -2.47 -4.25 15.37
N ALA A 103 -2.16 -4.20 14.07
CA ALA A 103 -1.74 -2.99 13.39
C ALA A 103 -2.38 -2.89 12.01
N MET A 104 -2.65 -1.68 11.55
CA MET A 104 -2.96 -1.41 10.16
C MET A 104 -1.67 -1.42 9.36
N ILE A 105 -1.59 -2.27 8.36
CA ILE A 105 -0.44 -2.37 7.46
C ILE A 105 -0.82 -1.75 6.12
N VAL A 106 0.05 -0.86 5.61
CA VAL A 106 -0.08 -0.23 4.30
C VAL A 106 1.22 -0.47 3.53
N ALA A 107 1.17 -1.30 2.50
CA ALA A 107 2.36 -1.68 1.74
C ALA A 107 2.22 -1.29 0.26
N ASN A 108 3.09 -0.41 -0.22
CA ASN A 108 3.11 -0.03 -1.64
C ASN A 108 3.54 -1.22 -2.51
N ASP A 109 2.90 -1.37 -3.66
CA ASP A 109 3.30 -2.32 -4.69
C ASP A 109 4.09 -1.62 -5.80
N ALA A 110 5.41 -1.59 -5.67
CA ALA A 110 6.29 -1.00 -6.68
C ALA A 110 6.31 -1.77 -8.00
N THR A 111 5.72 -2.97 -8.07
CA THR A 111 5.53 -3.69 -9.35
C THR A 111 4.38 -3.11 -10.18
N VAL A 112 3.49 -2.35 -9.53
CA VAL A 112 2.39 -1.61 -10.15
C VAL A 112 2.84 -0.18 -10.39
N LYS A 113 3.20 0.16 -11.63
CA LYS A 113 3.62 1.52 -12.03
C LYS A 113 4.62 2.20 -11.08
N GLY A 114 5.57 1.43 -10.54
CA GLY A 114 6.58 1.96 -9.62
C GLY A 114 6.04 2.38 -8.24
N GLY A 115 4.89 1.85 -7.82
CA GLY A 115 4.24 2.24 -6.57
C GLY A 115 3.59 3.63 -6.63
N ALA A 116 3.25 4.10 -7.84
CA ALA A 116 2.60 5.39 -8.02
C ALA A 116 1.17 5.38 -7.47
N TYR A 117 0.79 6.51 -6.86
CA TYR A 117 -0.56 6.71 -6.33
C TYR A 117 -1.52 7.20 -7.41
N PHE A 118 -2.46 6.37 -7.77
CA PHE A 118 -3.66 6.73 -8.53
C PHE A 118 -4.71 7.35 -7.59
N PRO A 119 -5.76 8.00 -8.11
CA PRO A 119 -6.86 8.50 -7.27
C PRO A 119 -7.45 7.42 -6.36
N ILE A 120 -7.64 6.21 -6.87
CA ILE A 120 -8.16 5.07 -6.08
C ILE A 120 -7.15 4.57 -5.04
N THR A 121 -5.85 4.69 -5.29
CA THR A 121 -4.79 4.36 -4.31
C THR A 121 -4.88 5.27 -3.10
N VAL A 122 -5.08 6.57 -3.34
CA VAL A 122 -5.31 7.56 -2.27
C VAL A 122 -6.54 7.20 -1.45
N LYS A 123 -7.68 6.94 -2.11
CA LYS A 123 -8.93 6.55 -1.42
C LYS A 123 -8.75 5.29 -0.56
N LYS A 124 -8.04 4.30 -1.09
CA LYS A 124 -7.76 3.04 -0.35
C LYS A 124 -6.87 3.29 0.86
N HIS A 125 -5.83 4.12 0.71
CA HIS A 125 -4.94 4.49 1.82
C HIS A 125 -5.70 5.27 2.90
N LEU A 126 -6.49 6.28 2.51
CA LEU A 126 -7.33 7.05 3.44
C LEU A 126 -8.31 6.16 4.18
N ARG A 127 -8.94 5.20 3.50
CA ARG A 127 -9.84 4.24 4.15
C ARG A 127 -9.11 3.36 5.16
N ALA A 128 -7.88 2.94 4.87
CA ALA A 128 -7.07 2.20 5.83
C ALA A 128 -6.77 3.04 7.08
N GLN A 129 -6.38 4.30 6.92
CA GLN A 129 -6.15 5.21 8.04
C GLN A 129 -7.43 5.47 8.84
N GLU A 130 -8.57 5.64 8.18
CA GLU A 130 -9.86 5.80 8.85
C GLU A 130 -10.19 4.57 9.73
N ILE A 131 -10.02 3.38 9.20
CA ILE A 131 -10.21 2.13 9.97
C ILE A 131 -9.24 2.07 11.16
N ALA A 132 -7.97 2.46 10.94
CA ALA A 132 -6.97 2.50 12.00
C ALA A 132 -7.36 3.47 13.12
N MET A 133 -7.78 4.70 12.77
CA MET A 133 -8.26 5.68 13.76
C MET A 133 -9.46 5.17 14.56
N GLN A 134 -10.48 4.64 13.87
CA GLN A 134 -11.70 4.13 14.51
C GLN A 134 -11.45 2.97 15.48
N ASN A 135 -10.43 2.15 15.20
CA ASN A 135 -10.08 0.98 16.01
C ASN A 135 -8.81 1.19 16.85
N ARG A 136 -8.29 2.43 16.89
CA ARG A 136 -7.09 2.82 17.64
C ARG A 136 -5.88 1.92 17.36
N LEU A 137 -5.68 1.59 16.08
CA LEU A 137 -4.57 0.76 15.63
C LEU A 137 -3.36 1.61 15.26
N PRO A 138 -2.14 1.21 15.63
CA PRO A 138 -0.93 1.78 15.04
C PRO A 138 -0.89 1.47 13.53
N CYS A 139 -0.22 2.33 12.76
CA CYS A 139 0.01 2.10 11.34
C CYS A 139 1.45 1.71 11.05
N ILE A 140 1.63 0.70 10.23
CA ILE A 140 2.94 0.28 9.70
C ILE A 140 2.92 0.44 8.19
N TYR A 141 3.79 1.33 7.68
CA TYR A 141 3.92 1.64 6.26
C TYR A 141 5.15 0.94 5.68
N LEU A 142 4.97 0.04 4.72
CA LEU A 142 6.05 -0.57 3.94
C LEU A 142 6.18 0.22 2.64
N VAL A 143 7.06 1.22 2.63
CA VAL A 143 7.07 2.26 1.60
C VAL A 143 8.03 1.92 0.47
N ASP A 144 7.51 1.91 -0.76
CA ASP A 144 8.25 1.73 -2.01
C ASP A 144 7.44 2.42 -3.12
N SER A 145 7.49 3.77 -3.17
CA SER A 145 6.54 4.59 -3.92
C SER A 145 7.21 5.69 -4.72
N GLY A 146 6.90 5.75 -6.00
CA GLY A 146 7.29 6.84 -6.89
C GLY A 146 6.51 8.15 -6.70
N GLY A 147 5.60 8.22 -5.71
CA GLY A 147 4.75 9.39 -5.48
C GLY A 147 3.44 9.34 -6.29
N ALA A 148 2.90 10.49 -6.67
CA ALA A 148 1.64 10.56 -7.41
C ALA A 148 1.78 10.08 -8.86
N ASN A 149 0.73 9.46 -9.38
CA ASN A 149 0.62 9.19 -10.81
C ASN A 149 0.38 10.50 -11.56
N LEU A 150 1.39 11.01 -12.25
CA LEU A 150 1.37 12.32 -12.89
C LEU A 150 0.24 12.53 -13.92
N PRO A 151 -0.11 11.54 -14.78
CA PRO A 151 -1.25 11.68 -15.68
C PRO A 151 -2.60 11.95 -14.97
N HIS A 152 -2.74 11.55 -13.70
CA HIS A 152 -3.93 11.72 -12.89
C HIS A 152 -3.76 12.74 -11.76
N GLN A 153 -2.74 13.61 -11.82
CA GLN A 153 -2.40 14.53 -10.73
C GLN A 153 -3.57 15.47 -10.34
N ALA A 154 -4.40 15.85 -11.28
CA ALA A 154 -5.57 16.68 -11.03
C ALA A 154 -6.60 16.02 -10.08
N GLU A 155 -6.62 14.69 -10.03
CA GLU A 155 -7.50 13.91 -9.16
C GLU A 155 -6.79 13.36 -7.90
N VAL A 156 -5.52 13.71 -7.73
CA VAL A 156 -4.69 13.22 -6.61
C VAL A 156 -4.36 14.34 -5.62
N PHE A 157 -4.14 15.58 -6.07
CA PHE A 157 -3.64 16.67 -5.21
C PHE A 157 -4.67 17.68 -4.70
N PRO A 158 -5.64 18.18 -5.51
CA PRO A 158 -6.24 19.50 -5.25
C PRO A 158 -7.36 19.53 -4.22
N ASP A 159 -7.84 18.42 -3.68
CA ASP A 159 -8.99 18.39 -2.79
C ASP A 159 -8.64 17.87 -1.38
N ARG A 160 -9.56 18.12 -0.46
CA ARG A 160 -9.45 17.78 0.96
C ARG A 160 -9.15 16.30 1.20
N ASP A 161 -9.83 15.39 0.49
CA ASP A 161 -9.71 13.94 0.65
C ASP A 161 -8.79 13.32 -0.41
N HIS A 162 -7.76 14.09 -0.82
CA HIS A 162 -6.71 13.69 -1.72
C HIS A 162 -5.40 13.36 -0.99
N PHE A 163 -4.29 13.35 -1.71
CA PHE A 163 -3.00 12.85 -1.22
C PHE A 163 -2.52 13.55 0.07
N GLY A 164 -2.72 14.87 0.18
CA GLY A 164 -2.38 15.63 1.38
C GLY A 164 -3.12 15.20 2.65
N ARG A 165 -4.31 14.61 2.50
CA ARG A 165 -5.07 14.10 3.64
C ARG A 165 -4.40 12.92 4.33
N ILE A 166 -3.60 12.12 3.60
CA ILE A 166 -2.83 11.03 4.17
C ILE A 166 -1.88 11.57 5.25
N PHE A 167 -1.18 12.66 4.96
CA PHE A 167 -0.21 13.28 5.86
C PHE A 167 -0.88 13.96 7.05
N PHE A 168 -2.01 14.64 6.79
CA PHE A 168 -2.84 15.20 7.86
C PHE A 168 -3.29 14.10 8.84
N ASN A 169 -3.78 12.99 8.32
CA ASN A 169 -4.21 11.86 9.14
C ASN A 169 -3.05 11.26 9.95
N GLN A 170 -1.84 11.12 9.37
CA GLN A 170 -0.65 10.68 10.10
C GLN A 170 -0.36 11.59 11.29
N ALA A 171 -0.35 12.90 11.07
CA ALA A 171 -0.12 13.87 12.14
C ALA A 171 -1.20 13.80 13.24
N GLN A 172 -2.48 13.67 12.86
CA GLN A 172 -3.57 13.53 13.83
C GLN A 172 -3.45 12.22 14.62
N MET A 173 -3.18 11.10 13.96
CA MET A 173 -3.02 9.80 14.61
C MET A 173 -1.83 9.79 15.57
N SER A 174 -0.70 10.37 15.18
CA SER A 174 0.46 10.55 16.05
C SER A 174 0.11 11.40 17.28
N ALA A 175 -0.58 12.54 17.09
CA ALA A 175 -1.04 13.38 18.19
C ALA A 175 -1.99 12.66 19.16
N GLU A 176 -2.76 11.69 18.68
CA GLU A 176 -3.63 10.84 19.49
C GLU A 176 -2.90 9.63 20.13
N GLY A 177 -1.59 9.52 19.96
CA GLY A 177 -0.76 8.43 20.48
C GLY A 177 -0.92 7.12 19.70
N LEU A 178 -1.41 7.16 18.46
CA LEU A 178 -1.43 6.03 17.55
C LEU A 178 -0.14 6.02 16.72
N ALA A 179 0.79 5.14 17.06
CA ALA A 179 2.12 5.12 16.47
C ALA A 179 2.08 4.95 14.93
N GLN A 180 2.87 5.78 14.26
CA GLN A 180 3.07 5.77 12.81
C GLN A 180 4.50 5.30 12.53
N ILE A 181 4.65 4.10 11.99
CA ILE A 181 5.96 3.46 11.76
C ILE A 181 6.14 3.25 10.26
N ALA A 182 7.21 3.79 9.68
CA ALA A 182 7.52 3.58 8.28
C ALA A 182 8.78 2.73 8.09
N CYS A 183 8.71 1.76 7.18
CA CYS A 183 9.86 1.01 6.70
C CYS A 183 10.05 1.31 5.21
N VAL A 184 11.12 2.02 4.88
CA VAL A 184 11.48 2.43 3.51
C VAL A 184 12.22 1.29 2.85
N MET A 185 11.53 0.59 1.95
CA MET A 185 12.00 -0.64 1.30
C MET A 185 12.29 -0.45 -0.20
N GLY A 186 12.29 0.79 -0.64
CA GLY A 186 12.56 1.15 -2.02
C GLY A 186 12.66 2.64 -2.22
N SER A 187 12.55 3.10 -3.46
CA SER A 187 12.59 4.52 -3.78
C SER A 187 11.31 5.20 -3.30
N CYS A 188 11.46 6.18 -2.42
CA CYS A 188 10.38 7.03 -1.96
C CYS A 188 10.61 8.44 -2.50
N THR A 189 9.81 8.84 -3.47
CA THR A 189 10.02 10.08 -4.22
C THR A 189 8.82 11.01 -4.08
N ALA A 190 9.06 12.30 -4.04
CA ALA A 190 8.04 13.36 -3.97
C ALA A 190 7.01 13.10 -2.85
N GLY A 191 5.71 12.98 -3.18
CA GLY A 191 4.67 12.67 -2.21
C GLY A 191 4.87 11.35 -1.45
N GLY A 192 5.52 10.34 -2.07
CA GLY A 192 5.89 9.08 -1.41
C GLY A 192 6.93 9.25 -0.29
N ALA A 193 7.73 10.31 -0.36
CA ALA A 193 8.74 10.62 0.66
C ALA A 193 8.12 11.21 1.95
N TYR A 194 6.94 11.80 1.86
CA TYR A 194 6.27 12.38 3.02
C TYR A 194 5.77 11.32 4.00
N VAL A 195 5.35 10.14 3.53
CA VAL A 195 4.86 9.06 4.41
C VAL A 195 5.91 8.71 5.47
N PRO A 196 7.16 8.36 5.13
CA PRO A 196 8.18 8.12 6.15
C PRO A 196 8.61 9.38 6.92
N ALA A 197 8.60 10.56 6.27
CA ALA A 197 8.99 11.80 6.93
C ALA A 197 8.00 12.25 8.02
N MET A 198 6.73 11.92 7.87
CA MET A 198 5.66 12.24 8.82
C MET A 198 5.40 11.10 9.83
N SER A 199 6.14 10.00 9.74
CA SER A 199 6.03 8.90 10.69
C SER A 199 6.79 9.19 11.98
N ASP A 200 6.34 8.65 13.12
CA ASP A 200 6.99 8.75 14.41
C ASP A 200 8.35 8.05 14.40
N GLU A 201 8.41 6.91 13.70
CA GLU A 201 9.62 6.13 13.52
C GLU A 201 9.82 5.77 12.04
N SER A 202 11.05 5.93 11.53
CA SER A 202 11.41 5.60 10.15
C SER A 202 12.62 4.68 10.11
N ILE A 203 12.44 3.52 9.49
CA ILE A 203 13.47 2.50 9.25
C ILE A 203 13.80 2.51 7.76
N ILE A 204 15.07 2.62 7.39
CA ILE A 204 15.48 2.60 5.98
C ILE A 204 16.29 1.34 5.72
N VAL A 205 15.83 0.53 4.78
CA VAL A 205 16.54 -0.69 4.37
C VAL A 205 17.80 -0.31 3.60
N ARG A 206 18.96 -0.70 4.15
CA ARG A 206 20.28 -0.40 3.56
C ARG A 206 20.37 -0.86 2.11
N LYS A 207 20.91 -0.04 1.23
CA LYS A 207 21.10 -0.29 -0.22
C LYS A 207 19.80 -0.52 -1.03
N GLN A 208 18.63 -0.35 -0.42
CA GLN A 208 17.35 -0.47 -1.10
C GLN A 208 16.47 0.75 -0.93
N GLY A 209 16.39 1.26 0.29
CA GLY A 209 15.55 2.40 0.65
C GLY A 209 16.23 3.73 0.35
N THR A 210 15.49 4.63 -0.30
CA THR A 210 15.90 6.02 -0.52
C THR A 210 14.73 6.95 -0.34
N ILE A 211 14.97 8.16 0.17
CA ILE A 211 13.94 9.19 0.37
C ILE A 211 14.41 10.46 -0.35
N PHE A 212 13.65 10.91 -1.36
CA PHE A 212 13.96 12.09 -2.13
C PHE A 212 12.70 12.94 -2.36
N LEU A 213 12.84 14.26 -2.35
CA LEU A 213 11.84 15.15 -2.93
C LEU A 213 11.87 15.08 -4.45
N GLY A 214 13.08 15.06 -5.05
CA GLY A 214 13.29 14.82 -6.46
C GLY A 214 14.36 13.74 -6.65
N GLY A 215 14.06 12.71 -7.44
CA GLY A 215 15.03 11.67 -7.74
C GLY A 215 16.12 12.13 -8.73
N PRO A 216 17.19 11.34 -8.92
CA PRO A 216 18.31 11.68 -9.81
C PRO A 216 17.91 12.21 -11.20
N PRO A 217 16.89 11.65 -11.90
CA PRO A 217 16.48 12.19 -13.19
C PRO A 217 15.92 13.62 -13.11
N LEU A 218 15.25 13.98 -12.03
CA LEU A 218 14.72 15.33 -11.85
C LEU A 218 15.83 16.32 -11.53
N VAL A 219 16.81 15.92 -10.71
CA VAL A 219 18.01 16.73 -10.43
C VAL A 219 18.74 17.02 -11.72
N GLN A 220 19.01 15.99 -12.54
CA GLN A 220 19.65 16.16 -13.83
C GLN A 220 18.90 17.11 -14.77
N ALA A 221 17.58 16.98 -14.82
CA ALA A 221 16.74 17.86 -15.64
C ALA A 221 16.74 19.32 -15.15
N ALA A 222 16.83 19.54 -13.83
CA ALA A 222 16.77 20.87 -13.22
C ALA A 222 18.12 21.58 -13.16
N THR A 223 19.22 20.85 -12.92
CA THR A 223 20.55 21.43 -12.66
C THR A 223 21.60 21.03 -13.70
N GLY A 224 21.34 20.02 -14.54
CA GLY A 224 22.30 19.42 -15.44
C GLY A 224 23.27 18.45 -14.76
N GLU A 225 23.22 18.28 -13.44
CA GLU A 225 24.10 17.40 -12.70
C GLU A 225 23.68 15.94 -12.80
N ILE A 226 24.64 15.05 -13.04
CA ILE A 226 24.42 13.61 -12.99
C ILE A 226 24.77 13.13 -11.58
N VAL A 227 23.76 12.76 -10.80
CA VAL A 227 23.90 12.30 -9.43
C VAL A 227 23.46 10.85 -9.29
N SER A 228 24.10 10.09 -8.42
CA SER A 228 23.67 8.74 -8.07
C SER A 228 22.77 8.74 -6.83
N ALA A 229 21.97 7.70 -6.67
CA ALA A 229 21.14 7.53 -5.47
C ALA A 229 21.97 7.30 -4.18
N GLU A 230 23.24 7.02 -4.30
CA GLU A 230 24.19 6.76 -3.21
C GLU A 230 25.07 7.98 -2.89
N ASP A 231 24.97 9.06 -3.66
CA ASP A 231 25.81 10.25 -3.51
C ASP A 231 25.24 11.16 -2.41
N PRO A 232 25.89 11.26 -1.21
CA PRO A 232 25.33 12.01 -0.09
C PRO A 232 25.42 13.54 -0.23
N VAL A 233 26.23 14.03 -1.16
CA VAL A 233 26.53 15.48 -1.26
C VAL A 233 25.45 16.21 -2.06
N SER A 234 24.89 15.59 -3.08
CA SER A 234 23.88 16.19 -3.96
C SER A 234 22.47 16.26 -3.35
N TYR A 235 22.26 15.60 -2.21
CA TYR A 235 20.91 15.44 -1.61
C TYR A 235 20.67 16.33 -0.39
N THR A 236 21.62 17.07 0.11
CA THR A 236 21.47 17.90 1.33
C THR A 236 20.38 18.95 1.21
N HIS A 237 20.03 19.36 -0.02
CA HIS A 237 18.96 20.33 -0.26
C HIS A 237 17.61 19.69 -0.65
N LEU A 238 17.58 18.37 -0.93
CA LEU A 238 16.41 17.65 -1.45
C LEU A 238 15.96 16.47 -0.57
N THR A 239 16.73 16.15 0.48
CA THR A 239 16.39 15.07 1.42
C THR A 239 15.72 15.64 2.67
N LEU A 240 14.68 14.94 3.12
CA LEU A 240 14.10 15.20 4.43
C LEU A 240 15.05 14.66 5.54
N PRO A 241 15.18 15.35 6.68
CA PRO A 241 16.01 14.86 7.77
C PRO A 241 15.46 13.53 8.29
N THR A 242 16.24 12.47 8.12
CA THR A 242 15.90 11.13 8.61
C THR A 242 16.87 10.74 9.72
N LYS A 243 16.34 10.20 10.82
CA LYS A 243 17.17 9.50 11.80
C LYS A 243 17.64 8.18 11.18
N ARG A 244 18.95 8.02 11.03
CA ARG A 244 19.56 6.77 10.62
C ARG A 244 19.59 5.85 11.82
N ILE A 245 18.81 4.77 11.78
CA ILE A 245 19.00 3.65 12.71
C ILE A 245 19.87 2.62 11.98
N VAL A 246 21.02 2.31 12.56
CA VAL A 246 22.02 1.37 12.04
C VAL A 246 21.55 -0.06 12.28
#